data_70553571826a2470a98119cd40fcb745
#
_entry.id   70553571826a2470a98119cd40fcb745
#
_cell.length_a   1.000
_cell.length_b   1.000
_cell.length_c   1.000
_cell.angle_alpha   90.00
_cell.angle_beta   90.00
_cell.angle_gamma   90.00
#
_symmetry.space_group_name_H-M   'P 1'
#
loop_
_entity.id
_entity.type
_entity.pdbx_description
1 polymer ?
#
loop_
_entity_poly.entity_id
_entity_poly.type
_entity_poly.pdbx_seq_one_letter_code
_entity_poly.pdbx_strand_id
1 'polypeptide(L)'
;MNAKKLSFLLLILVAVACTNRSTSSEQDEMRNNVLQQINALLLENKARQTLDLAKQTLPEILESAEKNGTTDTLIYYARKIFNACGNNYINTKQYKDGIDYMDSIGNHPLIREHCPHELLSFKAGLNQL
;
A
#
# COMPACT_ATOMS: atom_id res chain seq x y z
N MET A 1 32.20 25.14 -27.50
CA MET A 1 31.45 24.00 -26.92
C MET A 1 31.24 22.98 -28.01
N ASN A 2 31.77 21.77 -27.87
CA ASN A 2 31.68 20.74 -28.90
C ASN A 2 30.26 20.14 -28.95
N ALA A 3 29.65 20.13 -30.15
CA ALA A 3 28.35 19.57 -30.40
C ALA A 3 28.19 18.10 -29.91
N LYS A 4 29.31 17.35 -29.83
CA LYS A 4 29.37 16.01 -29.27
C LYS A 4 29.09 15.94 -27.77
N LYS A 5 29.42 16.97 -26.98
CA LYS A 5 29.11 17.04 -25.54
C LYS A 5 27.66 17.40 -25.27
N LEU A 6 27.04 18.20 -26.14
CA LEU A 6 25.62 18.56 -26.03
C LEU A 6 24.71 17.37 -26.35
N SER A 7 25.10 16.57 -27.36
CA SER A 7 24.36 15.36 -27.75
C SER A 7 24.40 14.27 -26.67
N PHE A 8 25.53 14.15 -25.94
CA PHE A 8 25.66 13.20 -24.84
C PHE A 8 24.83 13.59 -23.60
N LEU A 9 24.76 14.91 -23.30
CA LEU A 9 23.92 15.44 -22.21
C LEU A 9 22.42 15.26 -22.51
N LEU A 10 22.01 15.41 -23.78
CA LEU A 10 20.63 15.19 -24.21
C LEU A 10 20.23 13.71 -24.10
N LEU A 11 21.13 12.79 -24.41
CA LEU A 11 20.92 11.35 -24.29
C LEU A 11 20.78 10.91 -22.81
N ILE A 12 21.52 11.50 -21.90
CA ILE A 12 21.40 11.23 -20.45
C ILE A 12 20.06 11.75 -19.92
N LEU A 13 19.60 12.92 -20.36
CA LEU A 13 18.31 13.49 -19.98
C LEU A 13 17.12 12.63 -20.45
N VAL A 14 17.22 12.07 -21.65
CA VAL A 14 16.20 11.17 -22.21
C VAL A 14 16.18 9.83 -21.47
N ALA A 15 17.34 9.28 -21.09
CA ALA A 15 17.43 8.04 -20.32
C ALA A 15 16.85 8.20 -18.90
N VAL A 16 17.07 9.35 -18.24
CA VAL A 16 16.49 9.65 -16.90
C VAL A 16 14.96 9.84 -17.00
N ALA A 17 14.43 10.42 -18.07
CA ALA A 17 13.00 10.55 -18.29
C ALA A 17 12.30 9.21 -18.59
N CYS A 18 12.99 8.24 -19.18
CA CYS A 18 12.47 6.90 -19.43
C CYS A 18 12.48 6.00 -18.18
N THR A 19 13.37 6.23 -17.22
CA THR A 19 13.45 5.44 -15.98
C THR A 19 12.41 5.82 -14.93
N ASN A 20 11.76 6.99 -15.04
CA ASN A 20 10.75 7.47 -14.09
C ASN A 20 9.30 7.18 -14.51
N ARG A 21 9.06 6.51 -15.62
CA ARG A 21 7.74 6.04 -16.05
C ARG A 21 7.65 4.53 -15.87
N SER A 22 7.50 4.08 -14.62
CA SER A 22 6.87 2.78 -14.41
C SER A 22 5.45 2.87 -14.98
N THR A 23 5.13 1.99 -15.94
CA THR A 23 3.80 1.93 -16.51
C THR A 23 2.80 1.46 -15.46
N SER A 24 1.52 1.83 -15.57
CA SER A 24 0.48 1.36 -14.63
C SER A 24 0.46 -0.17 -14.51
N SER A 25 0.78 -0.89 -15.57
CA SER A 25 0.86 -2.36 -15.58
C SER A 25 1.99 -2.91 -14.72
N GLU A 26 3.17 -2.28 -14.71
CA GLU A 26 4.30 -2.67 -13.85
C GLU A 26 4.01 -2.43 -12.37
N GLN A 27 3.33 -1.33 -12.06
CA GLN A 27 2.89 -1.04 -10.68
C GLN A 27 1.84 -2.03 -10.20
N ASP A 28 0.89 -2.42 -11.04
CA ASP A 28 -0.12 -3.41 -10.71
C ASP A 28 0.48 -4.81 -10.56
N GLU A 29 1.46 -5.18 -11.36
CA GLU A 29 2.22 -6.42 -11.20
C GLU A 29 2.97 -6.45 -9.87
N MET A 30 3.64 -5.36 -9.50
CA MET A 30 4.33 -5.23 -8.21
C MET A 30 3.37 -5.37 -7.03
N ARG A 31 2.20 -4.71 -7.08
CA ARG A 31 1.16 -4.80 -6.04
C ARG A 31 0.60 -6.22 -5.94
N ASN A 32 0.39 -6.89 -7.06
CA ASN A 32 -0.07 -8.27 -7.09
C ASN A 32 0.95 -9.22 -6.45
N ASN A 33 2.25 -9.03 -6.71
CA ASN A 33 3.32 -9.79 -6.06
C ASN A 33 3.31 -9.59 -4.53
N VAL A 34 3.11 -8.36 -4.06
CA VAL A 34 2.99 -8.07 -2.62
C VAL A 34 1.79 -8.78 -2.00
N LEU A 35 0.63 -8.77 -2.66
CA LEU A 35 -0.54 -9.52 -2.18
C LEU A 35 -0.30 -11.02 -2.12
N GLN A 36 0.39 -11.59 -3.09
CA GLN A 36 0.77 -13.01 -3.05
C GLN A 36 1.69 -13.31 -1.88
N GLN A 37 2.67 -12.44 -1.59
CA GLN A 37 3.54 -12.58 -0.42
C GLN A 37 2.75 -12.48 0.90
N ILE A 38 1.83 -11.51 1.01
CA ILE A 38 0.95 -11.38 2.17
C ILE A 38 0.12 -12.65 2.38
N ASN A 39 -0.47 -13.20 1.34
CA ASN A 39 -1.25 -14.43 1.41
C ASN A 39 -0.39 -15.64 1.83
N ALA A 40 0.82 -15.77 1.30
CA ALA A 40 1.76 -16.82 1.69
C ALA A 40 2.14 -16.72 3.18
N LEU A 41 2.46 -15.52 3.66
CA LEU A 41 2.78 -15.27 5.06
C LEU A 41 1.60 -15.57 6.00
N LEU A 42 0.38 -15.26 5.57
CA LEU A 42 -0.85 -15.60 6.32
C LEU A 42 -1.04 -17.11 6.44
N LEU A 43 -0.83 -17.86 5.36
CA LEU A 43 -0.91 -19.33 5.36
C LEU A 43 0.15 -19.97 6.26
N GLU A 44 1.32 -19.34 6.39
CA GLU A 44 2.39 -19.77 7.27
C GLU A 44 2.25 -19.29 8.73
N ASN A 45 1.14 -18.61 9.07
CA ASN A 45 0.89 -17.98 10.37
C ASN A 45 1.98 -16.98 10.81
N LYS A 46 2.60 -16.30 9.86
CA LYS A 46 3.63 -15.27 10.09
C LYS A 46 3.00 -13.88 10.26
N ALA A 47 2.13 -13.71 11.26
CA ALA A 47 1.32 -12.53 11.45
C ALA A 47 2.13 -11.22 11.55
N ARG A 48 3.29 -11.22 12.25
CA ARG A 48 4.14 -10.04 12.37
C ARG A 48 4.72 -9.61 11.03
N GLN A 49 5.27 -10.55 10.26
CA GLN A 49 5.83 -10.26 8.94
C GLN A 49 4.76 -9.79 7.96
N THR A 50 3.56 -10.36 8.04
CA THR A 50 2.39 -9.90 7.26
C THR A 50 2.05 -8.46 7.60
N LEU A 51 2.01 -8.11 8.88
CA LEU A 51 1.70 -6.75 9.33
C LEU A 51 2.77 -5.75 8.86
N ASP A 52 4.06 -6.10 9.01
CA ASP A 52 5.17 -5.24 8.61
C ASP A 52 5.11 -4.93 7.10
N LEU A 53 4.89 -5.96 6.27
CA LEU A 53 4.76 -5.79 4.82
C LEU A 53 3.54 -4.96 4.44
N ALA A 54 2.39 -5.21 5.06
CA ALA A 54 1.16 -4.48 4.82
C ALA A 54 1.28 -2.99 5.21
N LYS A 55 1.88 -2.70 6.36
CA LYS A 55 2.13 -1.33 6.84
C LYS A 55 3.11 -0.56 5.94
N GLN A 56 4.05 -1.25 5.34
CA GLN A 56 4.98 -0.64 4.40
C GLN A 56 4.31 -0.32 3.06
N THR A 57 3.43 -1.20 2.58
CA THR A 57 2.86 -1.12 1.24
C THR A 57 1.64 -0.20 1.16
N LEU A 58 0.80 -0.16 2.20
CA LEU A 58 -0.44 0.63 2.17
C LEU A 58 -0.21 2.12 1.92
N PRO A 59 0.76 2.80 2.55
CA PRO A 59 1.03 4.22 2.28
C PRO A 59 1.37 4.52 0.81
N GLU A 60 2.10 3.64 0.15
CA GLU A 60 2.46 3.80 -1.27
C GLU A 60 1.22 3.74 -2.17
N ILE A 61 0.26 2.86 -1.84
CA ILE A 61 -1.00 2.75 -2.56
C ILE A 61 -1.85 4.01 -2.35
N LEU A 62 -1.94 4.50 -1.12
CA LEU A 62 -2.69 5.72 -0.80
C LEU A 62 -2.09 6.94 -1.49
N GLU A 63 -0.78 7.09 -1.46
CA GLU A 63 -0.06 8.16 -2.16
C GLU A 63 -0.26 8.08 -3.69
N SER A 64 -0.25 6.88 -4.25
CA SER A 64 -0.52 6.68 -5.67
C SER A 64 -1.95 7.10 -6.05
N ALA A 65 -2.92 6.82 -5.19
CA ALA A 65 -4.31 7.25 -5.38
C ALA A 65 -4.46 8.78 -5.33
N GLU A 66 -3.76 9.44 -4.42
CA GLU A 66 -3.77 10.91 -4.31
C GLU A 66 -3.14 11.59 -5.53
N LYS A 67 -2.04 11.04 -6.04
CA LYS A 67 -1.30 11.63 -7.17
C LYS A 67 -1.96 11.36 -8.53
N ASN A 68 -2.46 10.16 -8.74
CA ASN A 68 -2.89 9.67 -10.05
C ASN A 68 -4.40 9.44 -10.16
N GLY A 69 -5.13 9.68 -9.08
CA GLY A 69 -6.54 9.33 -8.97
C GLY A 69 -6.79 7.88 -8.57
N THR A 70 -7.98 7.62 -8.06
CA THR A 70 -8.40 6.27 -7.63
C THR A 70 -8.88 5.45 -8.81
N THR A 71 -8.43 4.19 -8.88
CA THR A 71 -8.93 3.18 -9.82
C THR A 71 -9.52 2.00 -9.03
N ASP A 72 -10.39 1.22 -9.64
CA ASP A 72 -10.95 0.00 -9.01
C ASP A 72 -9.86 -0.96 -8.55
N THR A 73 -8.79 -1.07 -9.33
CA THR A 73 -7.62 -1.89 -8.99
C THR A 73 -6.90 -1.37 -7.75
N LEU A 74 -6.69 -0.06 -7.63
CA LEU A 74 -6.08 0.55 -6.44
C LEU A 74 -6.94 0.36 -5.19
N ILE A 75 -8.25 0.55 -5.31
CA ILE A 75 -9.22 0.33 -4.24
C ILE A 75 -9.17 -1.14 -3.78
N TYR A 76 -9.12 -2.07 -4.72
CA TYR A 76 -9.00 -3.50 -4.42
C TYR A 76 -7.74 -3.80 -3.60
N TYR A 77 -6.56 -3.32 -4.01
CA TYR A 77 -5.32 -3.53 -3.28
C TYR A 77 -5.33 -2.85 -1.90
N ALA A 78 -5.79 -1.59 -1.83
CA ALA A 78 -5.90 -0.87 -0.57
C ALA A 78 -6.78 -1.63 0.43
N ARG A 79 -7.94 -2.12 0.00
CA ARG A 79 -8.85 -2.90 0.84
C ARG A 79 -8.23 -4.20 1.33
N LYS A 80 -7.56 -4.97 0.44
CA LYS A 80 -6.93 -6.24 0.80
C LYS A 80 -5.80 -6.05 1.81
N ILE A 81 -4.95 -5.05 1.60
CA ILE A 81 -3.82 -4.75 2.48
C ILE A 81 -4.30 -4.15 3.80
N PHE A 82 -5.31 -3.28 3.78
CA PHE A 82 -5.94 -2.76 4.99
C PHE A 82 -6.55 -3.88 5.84
N ASN A 83 -7.24 -4.83 5.22
CA ASN A 83 -7.76 -6.03 5.90
C ASN A 83 -6.64 -6.86 6.54
N ALA A 84 -5.52 -7.03 5.86
CA ALA A 84 -4.38 -7.75 6.42
C ALA A 84 -3.83 -7.04 7.67
N CYS A 85 -3.75 -5.71 7.67
CA CYS A 85 -3.36 -4.94 8.85
C CYS A 85 -4.32 -5.17 10.02
N GLY A 86 -5.62 -4.96 9.83
CA GLY A 86 -6.63 -5.08 10.88
C GLY A 86 -6.66 -6.47 11.51
N ASN A 87 -6.69 -7.50 10.68
CA ASN A 87 -6.69 -8.88 11.15
C ASN A 87 -5.42 -9.25 11.92
N ASN A 88 -4.27 -8.76 11.49
CA ASN A 88 -3.01 -9.06 12.17
C ASN A 88 -2.87 -8.36 13.51
N TYR A 89 -3.35 -7.12 13.67
CA TYR A 89 -3.39 -6.46 14.97
C TYR A 89 -4.26 -7.22 15.97
N ILE A 90 -5.41 -7.75 15.52
CA ILE A 90 -6.31 -8.58 16.35
C ILE A 90 -5.63 -9.91 16.68
N ASN A 91 -5.11 -10.62 15.69
CA ASN A 91 -4.52 -11.95 15.86
C ASN A 91 -3.25 -11.94 16.74
N THR A 92 -2.47 -10.86 16.69
CA THR A 92 -1.28 -10.68 17.54
C THR A 92 -1.59 -10.05 18.89
N LYS A 93 -2.85 -9.74 19.17
CA LYS A 93 -3.33 -9.08 20.41
C LYS A 93 -2.66 -7.72 20.66
N GLN A 94 -2.26 -7.03 19.62
CA GLN A 94 -1.69 -5.68 19.67
C GLN A 94 -2.83 -4.63 19.58
N TYR A 95 -3.78 -4.70 20.52
CA TYR A 95 -5.04 -3.95 20.42
C TYR A 95 -4.82 -2.44 20.45
N LYS A 96 -3.97 -1.95 21.38
CA LYS A 96 -3.69 -0.52 21.49
C LYS A 96 -3.04 0.03 20.22
N ASP A 97 -2.00 -0.65 19.73
CA ASP A 97 -1.31 -0.25 18.52
C ASP A 97 -2.23 -0.33 17.30
N GLY A 98 -3.14 -1.30 17.29
CA GLY A 98 -4.17 -1.44 16.27
C GLY A 98 -5.17 -0.29 16.27
N ILE A 99 -5.63 0.16 17.44
CA ILE A 99 -6.53 1.32 17.57
C ILE A 99 -5.83 2.57 17.06
N ASP A 100 -4.61 2.84 17.53
CA ASP A 100 -3.83 4.01 17.13
C ASP A 100 -3.60 4.01 15.60
N TYR A 101 -3.32 2.85 15.02
CA TYR A 101 -3.17 2.69 13.57
C TYR A 101 -4.48 2.94 12.81
N MET A 102 -5.61 2.38 13.30
CA MET A 102 -6.92 2.57 12.66
C MET A 102 -7.39 4.03 12.76
N ASP A 103 -7.07 4.73 13.84
CA ASP A 103 -7.38 6.15 13.98
C ASP A 103 -6.54 7.02 13.05
N SER A 104 -5.29 6.64 12.81
CA SER A 104 -4.41 7.32 11.87
C SER A 104 -4.85 7.07 10.41
N ILE A 105 -4.86 5.83 9.99
CA ILE A 105 -5.13 5.46 8.59
C ILE A 105 -6.60 5.67 8.18
N GLY A 106 -7.52 5.51 9.12
CA GLY A 106 -8.96 5.68 8.88
C GLY A 106 -9.37 7.11 8.54
N ASN A 107 -8.51 8.09 8.78
CA ASN A 107 -8.73 9.47 8.34
C ASN A 107 -8.39 9.71 6.87
N HIS A 108 -7.71 8.77 6.23
CA HIS A 108 -7.40 8.88 4.81
C HIS A 108 -8.68 8.81 3.96
N PRO A 109 -8.92 9.74 2.99
CA PRO A 109 -10.15 9.80 2.21
C PRO A 109 -10.50 8.48 1.53
N LEU A 110 -9.53 7.80 0.93
CA LEU A 110 -9.74 6.51 0.26
C LEU A 110 -10.25 5.43 1.22
N ILE A 111 -9.68 5.36 2.43
CA ILE A 111 -10.10 4.38 3.44
C ILE A 111 -11.51 4.69 3.95
N ARG A 112 -11.80 5.94 4.22
CA ARG A 112 -13.13 6.38 4.69
C ARG A 112 -14.22 6.10 3.65
N GLU A 113 -13.93 6.32 2.39
CA GLU A 113 -14.90 6.16 1.29
C GLU A 113 -15.09 4.71 0.89
N HIS A 114 -14.01 3.95 0.79
CA HIS A 114 -14.04 2.62 0.19
C HIS A 114 -13.90 1.44 1.17
N CYS A 115 -13.48 1.70 2.43
CA CYS A 115 -13.31 0.68 3.46
C CYS A 115 -14.05 1.00 4.78
N PRO A 116 -15.26 1.62 4.75
CA PRO A 116 -15.93 2.06 5.98
C PRO A 116 -16.34 0.89 6.87
N HIS A 117 -16.79 -0.21 6.28
CA HIS A 117 -17.22 -1.39 7.02
C HIS A 117 -16.05 -2.10 7.70
N GLU A 118 -14.95 -2.24 6.99
CA GLU A 118 -13.72 -2.83 7.51
C GLU A 118 -13.17 -2.00 8.67
N LEU A 119 -13.13 -0.67 8.51
CA LEU A 119 -12.67 0.24 9.56
C LEU A 119 -13.51 0.12 10.84
N LEU A 120 -14.83 0.13 10.71
CA LEU A 120 -15.75 -0.04 11.85
C LEU A 120 -15.60 -1.42 12.49
N SER A 121 -15.49 -2.46 11.71
CA SER A 121 -15.32 -3.83 12.19
C SER A 121 -14.02 -3.99 12.98
N PHE A 122 -12.92 -3.44 12.48
CA PHE A 122 -11.64 -3.50 13.18
C PHE A 122 -11.64 -2.67 14.46
N LYS A 123 -12.20 -1.46 14.45
CA LYS A 123 -12.33 -0.64 15.67
C LYS A 123 -13.19 -1.35 16.72
N ALA A 124 -14.28 -1.99 16.32
CA ALA A 124 -15.11 -2.77 17.24
C ALA A 124 -14.35 -4.00 17.78
N GLY A 125 -13.64 -4.74 16.93
CA GLY A 125 -12.85 -5.90 17.35
C GLY A 125 -11.67 -5.55 18.27
N LEU A 126 -11.05 -4.40 18.06
CA LEU A 126 -9.92 -3.92 18.87
C LEU A 126 -10.37 -3.34 20.23
N ASN A 127 -11.60 -2.85 20.33
CA ASN A 127 -12.16 -2.25 21.56
C ASN A 127 -12.91 -3.27 22.46
N GLN A 128 -12.94 -4.55 22.11
CA GLN A 128 -13.65 -5.59 22.92
C GLN A 128 -12.90 -6.02 24.19
N LEU A 129 -11.97 -5.23 24.67
CA LEU A 129 -11.28 -5.40 25.94
C LEU A 129 -11.64 -4.27 26.90
#